data_9249341f6f2ad22607f48c91ab28163a
#
_entry.id   9249341f6f2ad22607f48c91ab28163a
#
_cell.length_a   1.000
_cell.length_b   1.000
_cell.length_c   1.000
_cell.angle_alpha   90.00
_cell.angle_beta   90.00
_cell.angle_gamma   90.00
#
_symmetry.space_group_name_H-M   'P 1'
#
loop_
_entity.id
_entity.type
_entity.pdbx_description
1 polymer ?
#
loop_
_entity_poly.entity_id
_entity_poly.type
_entity_poly.pdbx_seq_one_letter_code
_entity_poly.pdbx_strand_id
1 'polypeptide(L)'
;IKDSSQVFLMGHKYSDLDSIGACAGLVAAVRKAGRPAYIIVNDKATSAKELIDRLRRTPQYEGVFISQEDAIVKADAGSLCVVCDTTRPDMVEGPDLLDTIHKIAVVDHHRRAAQYIENAAISLHETYASSACELVAELLQYVVNQNDILKVEADAMLAGIFLDTKGFTVKTGVRTFEASAF
;
A
#
# COMPACT_ATOMS: atom_id res chain seq x y z
N ILE A 1 -7.06 8.92 -7.43
CA ILE A 1 -6.10 8.37 -8.41
C ILE A 1 -6.29 9.06 -9.77
N LYS A 2 -7.48 9.04 -10.36
CA LYS A 2 -7.71 9.56 -11.74
C LYS A 2 -7.31 11.03 -11.90
N ASP A 3 -7.53 11.85 -10.89
CA ASP A 3 -7.24 13.29 -10.89
C ASP A 3 -5.85 13.63 -10.33
N SER A 4 -4.99 12.64 -10.15
CA SER A 4 -3.62 12.84 -9.68
C SER A 4 -2.64 12.76 -10.85
N SER A 5 -1.55 13.54 -10.79
CA SER A 5 -0.46 13.48 -11.76
C SER A 5 0.31 12.17 -11.64
N GLN A 6 0.53 11.74 -10.41
CA GLN A 6 1.25 10.53 -10.02
C GLN A 6 0.84 10.12 -8.60
N VAL A 7 1.16 8.89 -8.20
CA VAL A 7 0.78 8.34 -6.89
C VAL A 7 2.01 7.77 -6.18
N PHE A 8 2.24 8.24 -4.96
CA PHE A 8 3.24 7.71 -4.06
C PHE A 8 2.57 6.81 -3.03
N LEU A 9 3.09 5.62 -2.86
CA LEU A 9 2.59 4.59 -1.97
C LEU A 9 3.66 4.32 -0.92
N MET A 10 3.31 4.31 0.35
CA MET A 10 4.24 3.96 1.41
C MET A 10 3.52 3.26 2.55
N GLY A 11 4.25 2.41 3.23
CA GLY A 11 3.78 1.79 4.44
C GLY A 11 4.49 2.34 5.68
N HIS A 12 4.62 1.50 6.70
CA HIS A 12 5.41 1.84 7.88
C HIS A 12 6.91 1.61 7.67
N LYS A 13 7.76 2.31 8.42
CA LYS A 13 9.23 2.36 8.28
C LYS A 13 9.98 1.03 8.47
N TYR A 14 9.31 -0.03 8.89
CA TYR A 14 9.83 -1.39 8.97
C TYR A 14 8.96 -2.31 8.12
N SER A 15 8.64 -1.86 6.92
CA SER A 15 7.66 -2.47 6.04
C SER A 15 7.77 -3.99 5.98
N ASP A 16 6.65 -4.64 6.17
CA ASP A 16 6.48 -6.09 6.12
C ASP A 16 5.66 -6.54 4.90
N LEU A 17 5.21 -7.79 4.88
CA LEU A 17 4.47 -8.32 3.75
C LEU A 17 3.09 -7.68 3.59
N ASP A 18 2.42 -7.26 4.69
CA ASP A 18 1.11 -6.61 4.59
C ASP A 18 1.27 -5.19 4.03
N SER A 19 2.22 -4.43 4.57
CA SER A 19 2.54 -3.09 4.12
C SER A 19 2.92 -3.04 2.63
N ILE A 20 3.87 -3.89 2.19
CA ILE A 20 4.32 -3.94 0.78
C ILE A 20 3.25 -4.57 -0.12
N GLY A 21 2.53 -5.59 0.35
CA GLY A 21 1.44 -6.23 -0.40
C GLY A 21 0.29 -5.26 -0.69
N ALA A 22 -0.12 -4.46 0.30
CA ALA A 22 -1.12 -3.42 0.13
C ALA A 22 -0.69 -2.36 -0.89
N CYS A 23 0.57 -1.89 -0.80
CA CYS A 23 1.13 -0.98 -1.81
C CYS A 23 1.13 -1.61 -3.22
N ALA A 24 1.54 -2.88 -3.35
CA ALA A 24 1.58 -3.58 -4.63
C ALA A 24 0.17 -3.74 -5.24
N GLY A 25 -0.84 -4.08 -4.42
CA GLY A 25 -2.23 -4.12 -4.87
C GLY A 25 -2.70 -2.76 -5.41
N LEU A 26 -2.38 -1.67 -4.73
CA LEU A 26 -2.73 -0.32 -5.19
C LEU A 26 -2.00 0.10 -6.46
N VAL A 27 -0.78 -0.41 -6.73
CA VAL A 27 -0.09 -0.20 -8.02
C VAL A 27 -0.95 -0.69 -9.18
N ALA A 28 -1.67 -1.81 -9.05
CA ALA A 28 -2.59 -2.29 -10.08
C ALA A 28 -3.67 -1.25 -10.41
N ALA A 29 -4.28 -0.63 -9.39
CA ALA A 29 -5.29 0.42 -9.58
C ALA A 29 -4.71 1.69 -10.21
N VAL A 30 -3.50 2.09 -9.80
CA VAL A 30 -2.80 3.27 -10.34
C VAL A 30 -2.42 3.04 -11.80
N ARG A 31 -1.87 1.87 -12.12
CA ARG A 31 -1.54 1.44 -13.49
C ARG A 31 -2.80 1.42 -14.37
N LYS A 32 -3.92 0.88 -13.88
CA LYS A 32 -5.22 0.89 -14.58
C LYS A 32 -5.71 2.29 -14.87
N ALA A 33 -5.45 3.24 -13.98
CA ALA A 33 -5.78 4.65 -14.18
C ALA A 33 -4.82 5.37 -15.13
N GLY A 34 -3.78 4.70 -15.63
CA GLY A 34 -2.77 5.27 -16.53
C GLY A 34 -1.88 6.31 -15.85
N ARG A 35 -1.61 6.16 -14.56
CA ARG A 35 -0.79 7.09 -13.78
C ARG A 35 0.51 6.43 -13.34
N PRO A 36 1.61 7.20 -13.22
CA PRO A 36 2.83 6.71 -12.58
C PRO A 36 2.56 6.33 -11.11
N ALA A 37 3.10 5.20 -10.69
CA ALA A 37 3.05 4.71 -9.32
C ALA A 37 4.47 4.54 -8.78
N TYR A 38 4.69 4.96 -7.54
CA TYR A 38 5.96 4.80 -6.84
C TYR A 38 5.70 4.23 -5.45
N ILE A 39 6.49 3.22 -5.06
CA ILE A 39 6.50 2.68 -3.71
C ILE A 39 7.77 3.16 -3.02
N ILE A 40 7.61 3.85 -1.90
CA ILE A 40 8.71 4.32 -1.08
C ILE A 40 9.13 3.20 -0.16
N VAL A 41 10.41 2.85 -0.17
CA VAL A 41 10.96 1.78 0.65
C VAL A 41 12.41 2.03 1.03
N ASN A 42 12.75 1.69 2.27
CA ASN A 42 14.14 1.60 2.73
C ASN A 42 14.58 0.13 2.75
N ASP A 43 15.34 -0.28 1.77
CA ASP A 43 15.83 -1.66 1.60
C ASP A 43 16.62 -2.21 2.80
N LYS A 44 17.11 -1.33 3.68
CA LYS A 44 17.89 -1.73 4.86
C LYS A 44 17.00 -2.03 6.08
N ALA A 45 15.77 -1.52 6.08
CA ALA A 45 14.86 -1.60 7.21
C ALA A 45 13.69 -2.59 7.00
N THR A 46 13.36 -2.89 5.74
CA THR A 46 12.22 -3.77 5.41
C THR A 46 12.45 -5.24 5.78
N SER A 47 11.43 -5.89 6.29
CA SER A 47 11.37 -7.35 6.46
C SER A 47 10.82 -8.08 5.22
N ALA A 48 10.26 -7.36 4.26
CA ALA A 48 9.66 -7.89 3.03
C ALA A 48 10.63 -7.94 1.83
N LYS A 49 11.94 -8.02 2.08
CA LYS A 49 12.96 -7.91 1.03
C LYS A 49 12.77 -8.90 -0.12
N GLU A 50 12.48 -10.17 0.17
CA GLU A 50 12.27 -11.20 -0.86
C GLU A 50 11.07 -10.88 -1.76
N LEU A 51 9.99 -10.34 -1.18
CA LEU A 51 8.81 -9.90 -1.93
C LEU A 51 9.15 -8.70 -2.83
N ILE A 52 9.86 -7.71 -2.30
CA ILE A 52 10.31 -6.52 -3.05
C ILE A 52 11.21 -6.93 -4.22
N ASP A 53 12.17 -7.84 -3.99
CA ASP A 53 13.07 -8.34 -5.04
C ASP A 53 12.29 -9.10 -6.13
N ARG A 54 11.23 -9.84 -5.75
CA ARG A 54 10.35 -10.51 -6.71
C ARG A 54 9.53 -9.52 -7.54
N LEU A 55 8.97 -8.48 -6.92
CA LEU A 55 8.27 -7.39 -7.61
C LEU A 55 9.21 -6.67 -8.59
N ARG A 56 10.42 -6.29 -8.17
CA ARG A 56 11.42 -5.60 -9.00
C ARG A 56 11.84 -6.38 -10.24
N ARG A 57 11.77 -7.73 -10.22
CA ARG A 57 12.05 -8.56 -11.40
C ARG A 57 10.91 -8.55 -12.42
N THR A 58 9.77 -8.01 -12.07
CA THR A 58 8.59 -7.90 -12.96
C THR A 58 8.72 -6.62 -13.79
N PRO A 59 8.66 -6.69 -15.14
CA PRO A 59 8.89 -5.53 -16.00
C PRO A 59 8.01 -4.31 -15.66
N GLN A 60 6.77 -4.54 -15.21
CA GLN A 60 5.83 -3.48 -14.85
C GLN A 60 6.23 -2.71 -13.58
N TYR A 61 7.23 -3.21 -12.85
CA TYR A 61 7.77 -2.60 -11.64
C TYR A 61 9.11 -1.89 -11.86
N GLU A 62 9.56 -1.76 -13.11
CA GLU A 62 10.76 -0.98 -13.42
C GLU A 62 10.58 0.47 -12.96
N GLY A 63 11.46 0.96 -12.09
CA GLY A 63 11.41 2.31 -11.52
C GLY A 63 10.28 2.60 -10.55
N VAL A 64 9.50 1.60 -10.12
CA VAL A 64 8.41 1.77 -9.14
C VAL A 64 8.93 1.93 -7.71
N PHE A 65 9.97 1.21 -7.31
CA PHE A 65 10.55 1.32 -5.97
C PHE A 65 11.60 2.43 -5.93
N ILE A 66 11.36 3.43 -5.10
CA ILE A 66 12.23 4.61 -4.97
C ILE A 66 12.50 4.97 -3.50
N SER A 67 13.50 5.79 -3.26
CA SER A 67 13.78 6.37 -1.94
C SER A 67 12.84 7.54 -1.62
N GLN A 68 12.79 7.94 -0.35
CA GLN A 68 12.05 9.15 0.06
C GLN A 68 12.60 10.40 -0.66
N GLU A 69 13.92 10.51 -0.78
CA GLU A 69 14.59 11.64 -1.41
C GLU A 69 14.20 11.77 -2.89
N ASP A 70 14.19 10.65 -3.61
CA ASP A 70 13.74 10.63 -5.01
C ASP A 70 12.26 10.97 -5.13
N ALA A 71 11.43 10.52 -4.18
CA ALA A 71 10.00 10.82 -4.16
C ALA A 71 9.73 12.32 -3.95
N ILE A 72 10.47 12.97 -3.04
CA ILE A 72 10.36 14.42 -2.79
C ILE A 72 10.71 15.22 -4.06
N VAL A 73 11.78 14.82 -4.76
CA VAL A 73 12.18 15.47 -6.02
C VAL A 73 11.14 15.31 -7.12
N LYS A 74 10.44 14.17 -7.15
CA LYS A 74 9.41 13.87 -8.17
C LYS A 74 8.06 14.50 -7.85
N ALA A 75 7.76 14.74 -6.58
CA ALA A 75 6.45 15.21 -6.13
C ALA A 75 6.09 16.57 -6.73
N ASP A 76 4.82 16.74 -7.09
CA ASP A 76 4.23 17.98 -7.61
C ASP A 76 2.86 18.26 -6.93
N ALA A 77 2.26 19.40 -7.25
CA ALA A 77 0.97 19.82 -6.68
C ALA A 77 -0.21 18.88 -7.05
N GLY A 78 -0.06 18.07 -8.09
CA GLY A 78 -1.04 17.06 -8.53
C GLY A 78 -0.86 15.69 -7.88
N SER A 79 0.24 15.47 -7.15
CA SER A 79 0.59 14.19 -6.56
C SER A 79 -0.39 13.75 -5.47
N LEU A 80 -0.60 12.44 -5.36
CA LEU A 80 -1.33 11.77 -4.28
C LEU A 80 -0.36 10.90 -3.49
N CYS A 81 -0.40 10.99 -2.17
CA CYS A 81 0.27 10.06 -1.27
C CYS A 81 -0.77 9.10 -0.66
N VAL A 82 -0.54 7.80 -0.75
CA VAL A 82 -1.35 6.78 -0.07
C VAL A 82 -0.49 6.07 0.96
N VAL A 83 -0.92 6.16 2.21
CA VAL A 83 -0.27 5.49 3.34
C VAL A 83 -1.03 4.20 3.63
N CYS A 84 -0.32 3.08 3.62
CA CYS A 84 -0.85 1.76 3.88
C CYS A 84 -0.33 1.22 5.21
N ASP A 85 -1.18 0.48 5.92
CA ASP A 85 -0.82 -0.32 7.08
C ASP A 85 -0.27 0.49 8.27
N THR A 86 -0.56 1.77 8.30
CA THR A 86 -0.34 2.64 9.47
C THR A 86 -1.12 3.94 9.32
N THR A 87 -1.61 4.49 10.44
CA THR A 87 -2.12 5.85 10.51
C THR A 87 -1.13 6.81 11.18
N ARG A 88 0.00 6.31 11.69
CA ARG A 88 0.93 7.09 12.51
C ARG A 88 1.94 7.84 11.66
N PRO A 89 1.99 9.21 11.71
CA PRO A 89 2.95 9.97 10.92
C PRO A 89 4.41 9.72 11.31
N ASP A 90 4.69 9.36 12.57
CA ASP A 90 6.04 9.02 13.04
C ASP A 90 6.51 7.61 12.63
N MET A 91 5.60 6.80 12.09
CA MET A 91 5.87 5.43 11.68
C MET A 91 5.89 5.21 10.17
N VAL A 92 5.49 6.18 9.36
CA VAL A 92 5.52 6.03 7.90
C VAL A 92 6.94 5.90 7.37
N GLU A 93 7.10 5.27 6.21
CA GLU A 93 8.40 5.06 5.55
C GLU A 93 9.05 6.36 5.09
N GLY A 94 8.25 7.31 4.63
CA GLY A 94 8.70 8.62 4.12
C GLY A 94 7.97 9.77 4.79
N PRO A 95 8.29 10.15 6.04
CA PRO A 95 7.55 11.17 6.78
C PRO A 95 7.55 12.55 6.11
N ASP A 96 8.65 12.95 5.46
CA ASP A 96 8.76 14.26 4.80
C ASP A 96 7.82 14.40 3.58
N LEU A 97 7.32 13.29 3.04
CA LEU A 97 6.31 13.30 1.98
C LEU A 97 4.95 13.78 2.46
N LEU A 98 4.62 13.59 3.75
CA LEU A 98 3.37 14.08 4.32
C LEU A 98 3.32 15.60 4.40
N ASP A 99 4.48 16.26 4.49
CA ASP A 99 4.61 17.72 4.46
C ASP A 99 4.66 18.26 3.02
N THR A 100 5.15 17.43 2.08
CA THR A 100 5.32 17.81 0.67
C THR A 100 4.05 17.63 -0.15
N ILE A 101 3.30 16.54 0.09
CA ILE A 101 2.11 16.17 -0.67
C ILE A 101 0.86 16.42 0.17
N HIS A 102 0.01 17.35 -0.27
CA HIS A 102 -1.19 17.74 0.47
C HIS A 102 -2.40 16.81 0.25
N LYS A 103 -2.42 16.02 -0.82
CA LYS A 103 -3.47 15.02 -1.07
C LYS A 103 -3.01 13.70 -0.47
N ILE A 104 -3.55 13.35 0.69
CA ILE A 104 -3.20 12.14 1.42
C ILE A 104 -4.42 11.23 1.50
N ALA A 105 -4.22 9.93 1.28
CA ALA A 105 -5.18 8.88 1.59
C ALA A 105 -4.53 7.86 2.54
N VAL A 106 -5.33 7.22 3.38
CA VAL A 106 -4.86 6.22 4.35
C VAL A 106 -5.69 4.95 4.21
N VAL A 107 -5.03 3.79 4.22
CA VAL A 107 -5.63 2.46 4.29
C VAL A 107 -4.98 1.71 5.44
N ASP A 108 -5.70 1.49 6.53
CA ASP A 108 -5.12 0.89 7.74
C ASP A 108 -6.15 0.07 8.52
N HIS A 109 -5.71 -1.00 9.16
CA HIS A 109 -6.53 -1.88 10.00
C HIS A 109 -6.13 -1.85 11.49
N HIS A 110 -5.09 -1.11 11.85
CA HIS A 110 -4.62 -1.01 13.22
C HIS A 110 -5.56 -0.17 14.09
N ARG A 111 -5.50 -0.34 15.41
CA ARG A 111 -6.17 0.59 16.33
C ARG A 111 -5.56 1.98 16.20
N ARG A 112 -6.42 3.00 16.09
CA ARG A 112 -5.98 4.38 15.97
C ARG A 112 -5.15 4.78 17.19
N ALA A 113 -3.96 5.30 16.93
CA ALA A 113 -3.10 5.90 17.96
C ALA A 113 -3.60 7.30 18.36
N ALA A 114 -3.06 7.84 19.45
CA ALA A 114 -3.38 9.22 19.87
C ALA A 114 -2.90 10.26 18.83
N GLN A 115 -1.77 9.97 18.16
CA GLN A 115 -1.27 10.75 17.03
C GLN A 115 -1.49 9.96 15.75
N TYR A 116 -2.21 10.53 14.81
CA TYR A 116 -2.52 9.94 13.51
C TYR A 116 -2.58 11.01 12.42
N ILE A 117 -2.59 10.61 11.16
CA ILE A 117 -2.70 11.51 10.00
C ILE A 117 -4.14 12.06 9.95
N GLU A 118 -4.32 13.28 10.46
CA GLU A 118 -5.65 13.90 10.62
C GLU A 118 -6.18 14.51 9.31
N ASN A 119 -5.29 14.99 8.44
CA ASN A 119 -5.60 15.72 7.22
C ASN A 119 -5.76 14.82 5.98
N ALA A 120 -5.95 13.52 6.15
CA ALA A 120 -6.21 12.62 5.03
C ALA A 120 -7.55 12.96 4.36
N ALA A 121 -7.52 13.18 3.04
CA ALA A 121 -8.72 13.42 2.23
C ALA A 121 -9.63 12.17 2.17
N ILE A 122 -9.03 10.97 2.27
CA ILE A 122 -9.72 9.69 2.36
C ILE A 122 -9.01 8.86 3.44
N SER A 123 -9.79 8.27 4.33
CA SER A 123 -9.30 7.33 5.34
C SER A 123 -10.18 6.08 5.32
N LEU A 124 -9.65 5.00 4.76
CA LEU A 124 -10.21 3.66 4.89
C LEU A 124 -9.52 2.99 6.09
N HIS A 125 -10.12 3.17 7.26
CA HIS A 125 -9.59 2.69 8.52
C HIS A 125 -10.58 1.75 9.19
N GLU A 126 -10.29 0.44 9.18
CA GLU A 126 -11.21 -0.61 9.60
C GLU A 126 -10.51 -1.65 10.50
N THR A 127 -10.70 -1.50 11.81
CA THR A 127 -9.99 -2.31 12.83
C THR A 127 -10.46 -3.77 12.90
N TYR A 128 -11.54 -4.11 12.22
CA TYR A 128 -12.05 -5.49 12.13
C TYR A 128 -11.51 -6.23 10.91
N ALA A 129 -10.86 -5.53 9.96
CA ALA A 129 -10.16 -6.18 8.87
C ALA A 129 -8.94 -6.96 9.39
N SER A 130 -8.61 -8.05 8.73
CA SER A 130 -7.47 -8.89 9.11
C SER A 130 -6.13 -8.20 8.83
N SER A 131 -6.08 -7.40 7.77
CA SER A 131 -4.86 -6.78 7.23
C SER A 131 -5.18 -5.59 6.34
N ALA A 132 -4.21 -4.75 6.03
CA ALA A 132 -4.32 -3.70 5.02
C ALA A 132 -4.51 -4.30 3.61
N CYS A 133 -3.89 -5.46 3.33
CA CYS A 133 -4.10 -6.20 2.08
C CYS A 133 -5.54 -6.66 1.89
N GLU A 134 -6.26 -7.07 2.95
CA GLU A 134 -7.70 -7.37 2.88
C GLU A 134 -8.48 -6.15 2.41
N LEU A 135 -8.25 -4.99 3.03
CA LEU A 135 -8.91 -3.74 2.66
C LEU A 135 -8.61 -3.31 1.22
N VAL A 136 -7.36 -3.47 0.79
CA VAL A 136 -6.96 -3.17 -0.60
C VAL A 136 -7.63 -4.14 -1.57
N ALA A 137 -7.65 -5.44 -1.29
CA ALA A 137 -8.32 -6.43 -2.15
C ALA A 137 -9.81 -6.12 -2.29
N GLU A 138 -10.50 -5.75 -1.21
CA GLU A 138 -11.90 -5.31 -1.26
C GLU A 138 -12.08 -4.05 -2.12
N LEU A 139 -11.20 -3.04 -1.95
CA LEU A 139 -11.23 -1.81 -2.75
C LEU A 139 -11.03 -2.10 -4.25
N LEU A 140 -10.12 -3.00 -4.58
CA LEU A 140 -9.79 -3.35 -5.96
C LEU A 140 -10.98 -3.94 -6.72
N GLN A 141 -11.88 -4.68 -6.06
CA GLN A 141 -13.09 -5.22 -6.69
C GLN A 141 -13.98 -4.16 -7.35
N TYR A 142 -13.90 -2.90 -6.89
CA TYR A 142 -14.67 -1.78 -7.42
C TYR A 142 -13.95 -0.96 -8.49
N VAL A 143 -12.63 -1.10 -8.62
CA VAL A 143 -11.83 -0.18 -9.44
C VAL A 143 -11.03 -0.87 -10.55
N VAL A 144 -10.80 -2.18 -10.45
CA VAL A 144 -10.08 -2.97 -11.47
C VAL A 144 -10.82 -4.26 -11.78
N ASN A 145 -10.54 -4.86 -12.94
CA ASN A 145 -10.92 -6.26 -13.20
C ASN A 145 -9.81 -7.18 -12.70
N GLN A 146 -10.12 -8.41 -12.32
CA GLN A 146 -9.11 -9.40 -11.91
C GLN A 146 -7.97 -9.56 -12.93
N ASN A 147 -8.28 -9.50 -14.22
CA ASN A 147 -7.28 -9.59 -15.30
C ASN A 147 -6.31 -8.40 -15.36
N ASP A 148 -6.60 -7.29 -14.70
CA ASP A 148 -5.72 -6.12 -14.61
C ASP A 148 -4.68 -6.27 -13.49
N ILE A 149 -4.87 -7.22 -12.57
CA ILE A 149 -3.98 -7.52 -11.45
C ILE A 149 -2.94 -8.54 -11.91
N LEU A 150 -1.68 -8.21 -11.76
CA LEU A 150 -0.61 -9.14 -12.06
C LEU A 150 -0.56 -10.25 -10.99
N LYS A 151 -0.18 -11.47 -11.42
CA LYS A 151 -0.03 -12.57 -10.48
C LYS A 151 0.87 -12.22 -9.29
N VAL A 152 1.96 -11.49 -9.51
CA VAL A 152 2.87 -11.08 -8.44
C VAL A 152 2.22 -10.11 -7.44
N GLU A 153 1.27 -9.28 -7.88
CA GLU A 153 0.51 -8.37 -7.02
C GLU A 153 -0.52 -9.14 -6.17
N ALA A 154 -1.22 -10.10 -6.79
CA ALA A 154 -2.12 -10.99 -6.06
C ALA A 154 -1.36 -11.85 -5.02
N ASP A 155 -0.23 -12.44 -5.42
CA ASP A 155 0.65 -13.19 -4.52
C ASP A 155 1.16 -12.30 -3.35
N ALA A 156 1.45 -11.01 -3.61
CA ALA A 156 1.90 -10.07 -2.60
C ALA A 156 0.81 -9.75 -1.57
N MET A 157 -0.41 -9.45 -2.04
CA MET A 157 -1.54 -9.19 -1.13
C MET A 157 -1.89 -10.43 -0.31
N LEU A 158 -1.90 -11.61 -0.94
CA LEU A 158 -2.15 -12.87 -0.23
C LEU A 158 -1.08 -13.14 0.84
N ALA A 159 0.18 -12.83 0.56
CA ALA A 159 1.27 -12.97 1.54
C ALA A 159 1.08 -12.03 2.74
N GLY A 160 0.60 -10.80 2.55
CA GLY A 160 0.25 -9.88 3.62
C GLY A 160 -0.90 -10.40 4.48
N ILE A 161 -2.01 -10.81 3.87
CA ILE A 161 -3.13 -11.46 4.58
C ILE A 161 -2.64 -12.67 5.39
N PHE A 162 -1.80 -13.51 4.78
CA PHE A 162 -1.28 -14.71 5.43
C PHE A 162 -0.40 -14.38 6.64
N LEU A 163 0.44 -13.35 6.56
CA LEU A 163 1.28 -12.87 7.66
C LEU A 163 0.42 -12.44 8.85
N ASP A 164 -0.52 -11.53 8.64
CA ASP A 164 -1.31 -10.90 9.70
C ASP A 164 -2.32 -11.84 10.34
N THR A 165 -2.82 -12.79 9.57
CA THR A 165 -3.71 -13.85 10.07
C THR A 165 -2.95 -15.03 10.65
N LYS A 166 -1.61 -15.02 10.65
CA LYS A 166 -0.77 -16.17 11.04
C LYS A 166 -1.23 -17.46 10.35
N GLY A 167 -1.34 -17.40 9.02
CA GLY A 167 -1.80 -18.54 8.24
C GLY A 167 -3.28 -18.86 8.46
N PHE A 168 -4.13 -17.84 8.52
CA PHE A 168 -5.58 -17.95 8.73
C PHE A 168 -5.99 -18.53 10.10
N THR A 169 -5.13 -18.41 11.11
CA THR A 169 -5.42 -18.91 12.46
C THR A 169 -5.97 -17.83 13.41
N VAL A 170 -5.73 -16.55 13.12
CA VAL A 170 -6.21 -15.42 13.93
C VAL A 170 -6.82 -14.34 13.03
N LYS A 171 -7.71 -13.51 13.57
CA LYS A 171 -8.37 -12.38 12.87
C LYS A 171 -8.96 -12.77 11.50
N THR A 172 -9.34 -14.01 11.29
CA THR A 172 -9.81 -14.53 10.01
C THR A 172 -11.33 -14.64 10.03
N GLY A 173 -11.97 -14.10 9.01
CA GLY A 173 -13.41 -14.17 8.82
C GLY A 173 -13.79 -14.39 7.36
N VAL A 174 -15.07 -14.31 7.05
CA VAL A 174 -15.60 -14.47 5.68
C VAL A 174 -14.92 -13.47 4.74
N ARG A 175 -14.83 -12.19 5.14
CA ARG A 175 -14.16 -11.13 4.35
C ARG A 175 -12.72 -11.49 3.99
N THR A 176 -11.98 -12.07 4.94
CA THR A 176 -10.59 -12.48 4.72
C THR A 176 -10.48 -13.56 3.63
N PHE A 177 -11.39 -14.54 3.65
CA PHE A 177 -11.42 -15.57 2.62
C PHE A 177 -11.90 -15.03 1.27
N GLU A 178 -12.88 -14.13 1.23
CA GLU A 178 -13.33 -13.47 0.01
C GLU A 178 -12.22 -12.63 -0.62
N ALA A 179 -11.50 -11.84 0.18
CA ALA A 179 -10.32 -11.08 -0.27
C ALA A 179 -9.19 -11.99 -0.78
N SER A 180 -8.99 -13.13 -0.12
CA SER A 180 -7.96 -14.10 -0.52
C SER A 180 -8.33 -14.90 -1.78
N ALA A 181 -9.62 -15.02 -2.08
CA ALA A 181 -10.12 -15.70 -3.28
C ALA A 181 -10.20 -14.80 -4.51
N PHE A 182 -10.23 -13.48 -4.31
CA PHE A 182 -10.25 -12.47 -5.37
C PHE A 182 -8.93 -12.43 -6.14
#